data_bea16aa350cbbd7fc37e45e942fe9c7e
#
_entry.id   bea16aa350cbbd7fc37e45e942fe9c7e
#
_cell.length_a   1.000
_cell.length_b   1.000
_cell.length_c   1.000
_cell.angle_alpha   90.00
_cell.angle_beta   90.00
_cell.angle_gamma   90.00
#
_symmetry.space_group_name_H-M   'P 1'
#
loop_
_entity.id
_entity.type
_entity.pdbx_description
1 polymer ?
#
loop_
_entity_poly.entity_id
_entity_poly.type
_entity_poly.pdbx_seq_one_letter_code
_entity_poly.pdbx_strand_id
1 'polypeptide(L)'
;RAQIGGGQIGGMSYHLLGLALITLMLGSAAALWLGSLMMLAATALFNGAAHLPVAGLNVWCSVVPPVLVSQALLYGCRRFLPPNLFVYIFINGFLAAAIGMLLAGLCITAALAWSAAFNDEALWHNALPVFLFIAWGEAFLSGLLCAVFVSLAPQLMSTFSDERYLRRQNSIW
;
A
#
# COMPACT_ATOMS: atom_id res chain seq x y z
N ARG A 1 -22.03 4.05 -25.11
CA ARG A 1 -21.82 4.89 -23.90
C ARG A 1 -20.34 4.86 -23.61
N ALA A 2 -19.63 5.95 -23.89
CA ALA A 2 -18.24 6.10 -23.46
C ALA A 2 -18.25 6.17 -21.92
N GLN A 3 -17.87 5.08 -21.26
CA GLN A 3 -17.56 5.13 -19.84
C GLN A 3 -16.22 5.83 -19.72
N ILE A 4 -16.24 7.05 -19.24
CA ILE A 4 -15.05 7.74 -18.75
C ILE A 4 -14.69 7.06 -17.41
N GLY A 5 -14.15 5.87 -17.49
CA GLY A 5 -13.60 5.14 -16.36
C GLY A 5 -12.12 5.45 -16.29
N GLY A 6 -11.76 6.50 -15.54
CA GLY A 6 -10.34 6.74 -15.27
C GLY A 6 -9.70 5.51 -14.61
N GLY A 7 -8.58 5.04 -15.17
CA GLY A 7 -7.81 3.95 -14.58
C GLY A 7 -8.31 2.53 -14.86
N GLN A 8 -9.13 2.33 -15.90
CA GLN A 8 -9.52 0.99 -16.33
C GLN A 8 -8.73 0.56 -17.59
N ILE A 9 -8.04 -0.56 -17.49
CA ILE A 9 -7.36 -1.21 -18.63
C ILE A 9 -7.86 -2.65 -18.69
N GLY A 10 -8.38 -3.05 -19.85
CA GLY A 10 -8.88 -4.41 -20.04
C GLY A 10 -10.06 -4.82 -19.13
N GLY A 11 -10.85 -3.84 -18.64
CA GLY A 11 -11.98 -4.10 -17.73
C GLY A 11 -11.63 -4.19 -16.25
N MET A 12 -10.35 -3.99 -15.89
CA MET A 12 -9.86 -3.97 -14.51
C MET A 12 -9.64 -2.53 -14.03
N SER A 13 -10.01 -2.25 -12.79
CA SER A 13 -9.78 -0.95 -12.15
C SER A 13 -8.44 -0.93 -11.42
N TYR A 14 -7.66 0.11 -11.64
CA TYR A 14 -6.35 0.31 -11.02
C TYR A 14 -6.34 1.63 -10.27
N HIS A 15 -5.84 1.62 -9.04
CA HIS A 15 -5.73 2.83 -8.21
C HIS A 15 -4.60 2.69 -7.19
N LEU A 16 -4.10 3.82 -6.76
CA LEU A 16 -3.15 3.91 -5.65
C LEU A 16 -3.89 3.62 -4.34
N LEU A 17 -3.24 2.91 -3.42
CA LEU A 17 -3.87 2.47 -2.17
C LEU A 17 -3.50 3.36 -0.97
N GLY A 18 -2.27 3.90 -0.92
CA GLY A 18 -1.77 4.69 0.21
C GLY A 18 -1.65 3.94 1.54
N LEU A 19 -1.87 2.63 1.55
CA LEU A 19 -2.00 1.84 2.78
C LEU A 19 -0.69 1.72 3.57
N ALA A 20 0.45 1.71 2.89
CA ALA A 20 1.75 1.73 3.57
C ALA A 20 1.93 3.02 4.38
N LEU A 21 1.59 4.17 3.79
CA LEU A 21 1.64 5.45 4.48
C LEU A 21 0.64 5.51 5.65
N ILE A 22 -0.61 5.09 5.43
CA ILE A 22 -1.64 5.03 6.48
C ILE A 22 -1.17 4.13 7.63
N THR A 23 -0.49 3.02 7.33
CA THR A 23 0.09 2.12 8.35
C THR A 23 1.16 2.83 9.18
N LEU A 24 1.99 3.65 8.57
CA LEU A 24 3.00 4.45 9.30
C LEU A 24 2.37 5.57 10.13
N MET A 25 1.28 6.17 9.65
CA MET A 25 0.58 7.26 10.34
C MET A 25 -0.26 6.77 11.53
N LEU A 26 -1.02 5.71 11.34
CA LEU A 26 -2.06 5.30 12.31
C LEU A 26 -1.81 3.92 12.95
N GLY A 27 -0.80 3.19 12.43
CA GLY A 27 -0.55 1.80 12.81
C GLY A 27 -1.38 0.79 12.00
N SER A 28 -0.97 -0.47 12.05
CA SER A 28 -1.52 -1.54 11.19
C SER A 28 -2.99 -1.84 11.43
N ALA A 29 -3.46 -1.83 12.69
CA ALA A 29 -4.86 -2.10 13.01
C ALA A 29 -5.80 -1.04 12.42
N ALA A 30 -5.48 0.24 12.62
CA ALA A 30 -6.26 1.35 12.05
C ALA A 30 -6.19 1.36 10.52
N ALA A 31 -5.02 1.06 9.94
CA ALA A 31 -4.86 0.95 8.48
C ALA A 31 -5.72 -0.17 7.87
N LEU A 32 -5.81 -1.33 8.52
CA LEU A 32 -6.71 -2.41 8.09
C LEU A 32 -8.17 -1.98 8.12
N TRP A 33 -8.62 -1.37 9.23
CA TRP A 33 -10.01 -0.91 9.35
C TRP A 33 -10.36 0.18 8.32
N LEU A 34 -9.54 1.22 8.22
CA LEU A 34 -9.77 2.32 7.27
C LEU A 34 -9.69 1.83 5.83
N GLY A 35 -8.67 1.03 5.49
CA GLY A 35 -8.53 0.47 4.15
C GLY A 35 -9.71 -0.40 3.77
N SER A 36 -10.19 -1.25 4.69
CA SER A 36 -11.38 -2.09 4.46
C SER A 36 -12.63 -1.24 4.25
N LEU A 37 -12.83 -0.23 5.08
CA LEU A 37 -13.98 0.68 4.95
C LEU A 37 -13.93 1.47 3.63
N MET A 38 -12.75 1.98 3.27
CA MET A 38 -12.57 2.69 1.99
C MET A 38 -12.82 1.76 0.79
N MET A 39 -12.35 0.51 0.84
CA MET A 39 -12.58 -0.47 -0.22
C MET A 39 -14.06 -0.83 -0.34
N LEU A 40 -14.76 -1.03 0.77
CA LEU A 40 -16.22 -1.25 0.79
C LEU A 40 -16.99 -0.07 0.21
N ALA A 41 -16.65 1.14 0.64
CA ALA A 41 -17.27 2.37 0.14
C ALA A 41 -17.01 2.56 -1.36
N ALA A 42 -15.77 2.36 -1.82
CA ALA A 42 -15.41 2.43 -3.23
C ALA A 42 -16.16 1.39 -4.06
N THR A 43 -16.26 0.15 -3.58
CA THR A 43 -17.03 -0.89 -4.26
C THR A 43 -18.51 -0.52 -4.39
N ALA A 44 -19.13 0.00 -3.32
CA ALA A 44 -20.53 0.40 -3.32
C ALA A 44 -20.80 1.59 -4.25
N LEU A 45 -19.92 2.59 -4.26
CA LEU A 45 -20.09 3.83 -5.00
C LEU A 45 -19.79 3.68 -6.50
N PHE A 46 -18.70 2.98 -6.84
CA PHE A 46 -18.23 2.90 -8.23
C PHE A 46 -18.73 1.65 -8.97
N ASN A 47 -18.87 0.53 -8.27
CA ASN A 47 -19.27 -0.74 -8.88
C ASN A 47 -20.75 -1.11 -8.59
N GLY A 48 -21.37 -0.42 -7.64
CA GLY A 48 -22.75 -0.67 -7.23
C GLY A 48 -22.89 -1.79 -6.19
N ALA A 49 -24.03 -1.80 -5.50
CA ALA A 49 -24.31 -2.71 -4.40
C ALA A 49 -24.29 -4.21 -4.80
N ALA A 50 -24.50 -4.53 -6.06
CA ALA A 50 -24.43 -5.91 -6.58
C ALA A 50 -23.03 -6.54 -6.45
N HIS A 51 -21.99 -5.72 -6.36
CA HIS A 51 -20.60 -6.18 -6.23
C HIS A 51 -20.12 -6.29 -4.76
N LEU A 52 -20.93 -5.95 -3.78
CA LEU A 52 -20.59 -6.09 -2.36
C LEU A 52 -20.20 -7.52 -1.93
N PRO A 53 -20.77 -8.61 -2.47
CA PRO A 53 -20.36 -9.97 -2.11
C PRO A 53 -18.87 -10.26 -2.41
N VAL A 54 -18.29 -9.61 -3.43
CA VAL A 54 -16.87 -9.76 -3.78
C VAL A 54 -15.96 -8.77 -3.05
N ALA A 55 -16.53 -7.81 -2.34
CA ALA A 55 -15.76 -6.78 -1.63
C ALA A 55 -14.82 -7.38 -0.56
N GLY A 56 -15.21 -8.47 0.07
CA GLY A 56 -14.36 -9.20 1.01
C GLY A 56 -13.07 -9.71 0.36
N LEU A 57 -13.17 -10.27 -0.84
CA LEU A 57 -12.00 -10.71 -1.62
C LEU A 57 -11.13 -9.50 -2.03
N ASN A 58 -11.75 -8.39 -2.43
CA ASN A 58 -11.03 -7.16 -2.77
C ASN A 58 -10.27 -6.61 -1.56
N VAL A 59 -10.87 -6.59 -0.37
CA VAL A 59 -10.19 -6.22 0.87
C VAL A 59 -9.01 -7.14 1.14
N TRP A 60 -9.22 -8.45 1.04
CA TRP A 60 -8.18 -9.44 1.30
C TRP A 60 -6.99 -9.30 0.35
N CYS A 61 -7.23 -9.10 -0.94
CA CYS A 61 -6.17 -8.96 -1.93
C CYS A 61 -5.50 -7.58 -1.95
N SER A 62 -6.26 -6.50 -1.71
CA SER A 62 -5.75 -5.13 -1.90
C SER A 62 -5.33 -4.44 -0.61
N VAL A 63 -5.94 -4.78 0.54
CA VAL A 63 -5.68 -4.08 1.82
C VAL A 63 -4.70 -4.84 2.69
N VAL A 64 -4.92 -6.15 2.83
CA VAL A 64 -4.12 -6.96 3.77
C VAL A 64 -2.63 -7.01 3.39
N PRO A 65 -2.23 -7.31 2.13
CA PRO A 65 -0.82 -7.43 1.78
C PRO A 65 0.00 -6.15 2.04
N PRO A 66 -0.42 -4.94 1.61
CA PRO A 66 0.35 -3.73 1.86
C PRO A 66 0.51 -3.40 3.34
N VAL A 67 -0.53 -3.63 4.15
CA VAL A 67 -0.47 -3.38 5.59
C VAL A 67 0.48 -4.36 6.28
N LEU A 68 0.41 -5.65 5.93
CA LEU A 68 1.31 -6.67 6.48
C LEU A 68 2.78 -6.42 6.09
N VAL A 69 3.05 -6.07 4.83
CA VAL A 69 4.40 -5.73 4.36
C VAL A 69 4.94 -4.53 5.11
N SER A 70 4.14 -3.45 5.21
CA SER A 70 4.55 -2.24 5.93
C SER A 70 4.86 -2.55 7.39
N GLN A 71 4.02 -3.33 8.07
CA GLN A 71 4.25 -3.74 9.45
C GLN A 71 5.49 -4.63 9.60
N ALA A 72 5.68 -5.59 8.70
CA ALA A 72 6.81 -6.51 8.73
C ALA A 72 8.14 -5.78 8.52
N LEU A 73 8.20 -4.87 7.53
CA LEU A 73 9.39 -4.06 7.28
C LEU A 73 9.68 -3.10 8.44
N LEU A 74 8.65 -2.46 8.99
CA LEU A 74 8.82 -1.60 10.17
C LEU A 74 9.39 -2.38 11.36
N TYR A 75 8.87 -3.58 11.62
CA TYR A 75 9.38 -4.46 12.66
C TYR A 75 10.82 -4.90 12.37
N GLY A 76 11.10 -5.33 11.14
CA GLY A 76 12.43 -5.72 10.69
C GLY A 76 13.45 -4.58 10.82
N CYS A 77 13.11 -3.38 10.38
CA CYS A 77 13.96 -2.20 10.54
C CYS A 77 14.24 -1.89 12.01
N ARG A 78 13.22 -1.97 12.86
CA ARG A 78 13.39 -1.75 14.31
C ARG A 78 14.26 -2.79 14.99
N ARG A 79 14.30 -4.00 14.46
CA ARG A 79 15.04 -5.15 15.04
C ARG A 79 16.46 -5.24 14.55
N PHE A 80 16.71 -4.99 13.26
CA PHE A 80 17.98 -5.35 12.60
C PHE A 80 18.79 -4.15 12.10
N LEU A 81 18.17 -2.98 11.98
CA LEU A 81 18.83 -1.80 11.43
C LEU A 81 19.01 -0.70 12.48
N PRO A 82 20.10 0.10 12.37
CA PRO A 82 20.27 1.25 13.24
C PRO A 82 19.15 2.25 13.00
N PRO A 83 18.69 2.94 14.07
CA PRO A 83 17.66 3.98 13.94
C PRO A 83 18.22 5.14 13.13
N ASN A 84 17.72 5.30 11.90
CA ASN A 84 18.15 6.32 10.96
C ASN A 84 16.93 6.84 10.19
N LEU A 85 16.87 8.16 10.01
CA LEU A 85 15.81 8.82 9.28
C LEU A 85 15.68 8.31 7.83
N PHE A 86 16.83 8.11 7.16
CA PHE A 86 16.82 7.59 5.79
C PHE A 86 16.26 6.16 5.71
N VAL A 87 16.63 5.30 6.66
CA VAL A 87 16.06 3.94 6.76
C VAL A 87 14.55 4.02 6.93
N TYR A 88 14.05 4.92 7.78
CA TYR A 88 12.63 5.09 7.98
C TYR A 88 11.91 5.52 6.69
N ILE A 89 12.40 6.53 6.00
CA ILE A 89 11.77 7.05 4.78
C ILE A 89 11.89 6.05 3.62
N PHE A 90 13.09 5.54 3.34
CA PHE A 90 13.31 4.71 2.16
C PHE A 90 12.80 3.29 2.32
N ILE A 91 12.97 2.67 3.48
CA ILE A 91 12.52 1.28 3.66
C ILE A 91 11.05 1.24 4.06
N ASN A 92 10.63 2.02 5.07
CA ASN A 92 9.25 1.94 5.53
C ASN A 92 8.30 2.82 4.71
N GLY A 93 8.75 3.95 4.17
CA GLY A 93 7.93 4.81 3.31
C GLY A 93 7.89 4.32 1.86
N PHE A 94 9.05 4.18 1.22
CA PHE A 94 9.15 3.88 -0.22
C PHE A 94 9.07 2.38 -0.51
N LEU A 95 10.00 1.58 0.04
CA LEU A 95 10.12 0.16 -0.30
C LEU A 95 8.92 -0.66 0.19
N ALA A 96 8.38 -0.35 1.37
CA ALA A 96 7.20 -1.01 1.89
C ALA A 96 5.97 -0.79 0.99
N ALA A 97 5.81 0.41 0.46
CA ALA A 97 4.72 0.75 -0.46
C ALA A 97 4.88 -0.01 -1.80
N ALA A 98 6.11 -0.04 -2.36
CA ALA A 98 6.40 -0.79 -3.58
C ALA A 98 6.07 -2.28 -3.44
N ILE A 99 6.64 -2.93 -2.43
CA ILE A 99 6.45 -4.38 -2.22
C ILE A 99 5.00 -4.67 -1.86
N GLY A 100 4.39 -3.85 -1.02
CA GLY A 100 2.98 -4.00 -0.64
C GLY A 100 2.05 -3.96 -1.85
N MET A 101 2.25 -2.98 -2.75
CA MET A 101 1.46 -2.86 -3.98
C MET A 101 1.71 -4.00 -4.96
N LEU A 102 2.97 -4.45 -5.11
CA LEU A 102 3.29 -5.60 -5.95
C LEU A 102 2.62 -6.88 -5.44
N LEU A 103 2.64 -7.12 -4.14
CA LEU A 103 1.96 -8.28 -3.54
C LEU A 103 0.45 -8.18 -3.68
N ALA A 104 -0.14 -6.99 -3.51
CA ALA A 104 -1.56 -6.78 -3.78
C ALA A 104 -1.90 -7.11 -5.24
N GLY A 105 -1.11 -6.61 -6.19
CA GLY A 105 -1.26 -6.90 -7.60
C GLY A 105 -1.16 -8.39 -7.93
N LEU A 106 -0.20 -9.10 -7.32
CA LEU A 106 -0.07 -10.55 -7.46
C LEU A 106 -1.29 -11.29 -6.88
N CYS A 107 -1.77 -10.91 -5.70
CA CYS A 107 -2.95 -11.51 -5.09
C CYS A 107 -4.20 -11.30 -5.94
N ILE A 108 -4.40 -10.09 -6.48
CA ILE A 108 -5.51 -9.77 -7.38
C ILE A 108 -5.42 -10.60 -8.66
N THR A 109 -4.25 -10.62 -9.30
CA THR A 109 -4.02 -11.39 -10.53
C THR A 109 -4.26 -12.88 -10.31
N ALA A 110 -3.78 -13.44 -9.19
CA ALA A 110 -4.01 -14.84 -8.83
C ALA A 110 -5.50 -15.14 -8.58
N ALA A 111 -6.21 -14.26 -7.88
CA ALA A 111 -7.65 -14.41 -7.64
C ALA A 111 -8.46 -14.37 -8.94
N LEU A 112 -8.11 -13.48 -9.87
CA LEU A 112 -8.75 -13.38 -11.19
C LEU A 112 -8.44 -14.59 -12.07
N ALA A 113 -7.20 -15.10 -12.03
CA ALA A 113 -6.84 -16.34 -12.73
C ALA A 113 -7.65 -17.55 -12.20
N TRP A 114 -7.77 -17.66 -10.87
CA TRP A 114 -8.58 -18.73 -10.27
C TRP A 114 -10.04 -18.67 -10.68
N SER A 115 -10.61 -17.47 -10.74
CA SER A 115 -12.03 -17.29 -11.13
C SER A 115 -12.29 -17.49 -12.62
N ALA A 116 -11.24 -17.68 -13.44
CA ALA A 116 -11.32 -17.73 -14.91
C ALA A 116 -12.11 -16.54 -15.53
N ALA A 117 -12.13 -15.40 -14.83
CA ALA A 117 -12.85 -14.21 -15.28
C ALA A 117 -12.15 -13.51 -16.47
N PHE A 118 -10.86 -13.74 -16.61
CA PHE A 118 -10.02 -13.18 -17.68
C PHE A 118 -9.12 -14.27 -18.25
N ASN A 119 -8.70 -14.11 -19.52
CA ASN A 119 -7.71 -15.00 -20.12
C ASN A 119 -6.30 -14.73 -19.55
N ASP A 120 -5.44 -15.75 -19.63
CA ASP A 120 -4.07 -15.67 -19.09
C ASP A 120 -3.25 -14.54 -19.72
N GLU A 121 -3.44 -14.30 -21.03
CA GLU A 121 -2.76 -13.22 -21.72
C GLU A 121 -3.10 -11.84 -21.13
N ALA A 122 -4.38 -11.58 -20.86
CA ALA A 122 -4.82 -10.34 -20.24
C ALA A 122 -4.26 -10.15 -18.83
N LEU A 123 -4.15 -11.23 -18.06
CA LEU A 123 -3.66 -11.18 -16.68
C LEU A 123 -2.13 -11.01 -16.62
N TRP A 124 -1.38 -11.86 -17.29
CA TRP A 124 0.06 -11.91 -17.15
C TRP A 124 0.81 -10.89 -18.01
N HIS A 125 0.31 -10.59 -19.23
CA HIS A 125 0.98 -9.68 -20.13
C HIS A 125 0.47 -8.23 -20.05
N ASN A 126 -0.77 -8.02 -19.58
CA ASN A 126 -1.32 -6.67 -19.46
C ASN A 126 -1.46 -6.22 -18.01
N ALA A 127 -2.14 -6.99 -17.13
CA ALA A 127 -2.43 -6.55 -15.78
C ALA A 127 -1.18 -6.47 -14.90
N LEU A 128 -0.33 -7.48 -14.91
CA LEU A 128 0.85 -7.53 -14.04
C LEU A 128 1.85 -6.39 -14.31
N PRO A 129 2.21 -6.06 -15.57
CA PRO A 129 3.03 -4.89 -15.85
C PRO A 129 2.42 -3.57 -15.36
N VAL A 130 1.10 -3.42 -15.45
CA VAL A 130 0.41 -2.21 -14.94
C VAL A 130 0.57 -2.12 -13.43
N PHE A 131 0.44 -3.22 -12.68
CA PHE A 131 0.69 -3.23 -11.24
C PHE A 131 2.13 -2.86 -10.88
N LEU A 132 3.11 -3.22 -11.71
CA LEU A 132 4.50 -2.80 -11.53
C LEU A 132 4.64 -1.27 -11.63
N PHE A 133 4.02 -0.65 -12.63
CA PHE A 133 4.04 0.82 -12.76
C PHE A 133 3.30 1.52 -11.62
N ILE A 134 2.16 0.98 -11.19
CA ILE A 134 1.41 1.53 -10.06
C ILE A 134 2.21 1.38 -8.76
N ALA A 135 2.89 0.25 -8.55
CA ALA A 135 3.75 0.04 -7.40
C ALA A 135 4.89 1.07 -7.32
N TRP A 136 5.44 1.45 -8.47
CA TRP A 136 6.43 2.54 -8.55
C TRP A 136 5.82 3.88 -8.15
N GLY A 137 4.63 4.22 -8.67
CA GLY A 137 3.89 5.42 -8.31
C GLY A 137 3.52 5.46 -6.81
N GLU A 138 3.03 4.35 -6.29
CA GLU A 138 2.69 4.17 -4.87
C GLU A 138 3.92 4.36 -3.98
N ALA A 139 5.05 3.76 -4.36
CA ALA A 139 6.31 3.90 -3.65
C ALA A 139 6.79 5.35 -3.59
N PHE A 140 6.79 6.01 -4.73
CA PHE A 140 7.24 7.40 -4.83
C PHE A 140 6.36 8.34 -4.02
N LEU A 141 5.05 8.23 -4.16
CA LEU A 141 4.10 9.06 -3.44
C LEU A 141 4.16 8.82 -1.93
N SER A 142 4.15 7.57 -1.50
CA SER A 142 4.21 7.21 -0.08
C SER A 142 5.54 7.60 0.55
N GLY A 143 6.66 7.39 -0.14
CA GLY A 143 7.99 7.80 0.33
C GLY A 143 8.14 9.31 0.43
N LEU A 144 7.66 10.07 -0.58
CA LEU A 144 7.66 11.52 -0.57
C LEU A 144 6.80 12.08 0.57
N LEU A 145 5.56 11.60 0.69
CA LEU A 145 4.67 12.05 1.76
C LEU A 145 5.20 11.66 3.15
N CYS A 146 5.81 10.47 3.29
CA CYS A 146 6.48 10.07 4.52
C CYS A 146 7.59 11.08 4.88
N ALA A 147 8.45 11.47 3.94
CA ALA A 147 9.49 12.45 4.15
C ALA A 147 8.93 13.83 4.54
N VAL A 148 7.88 14.27 3.86
CA VAL A 148 7.20 15.54 4.15
C VAL A 148 6.59 15.53 5.56
N PHE A 149 5.85 14.49 5.92
CA PHE A 149 5.21 14.40 7.24
C PHE A 149 6.23 14.30 8.37
N VAL A 150 7.27 13.50 8.22
CA VAL A 150 8.34 13.40 9.22
C VAL A 150 9.04 14.76 9.42
N SER A 151 9.18 15.57 8.36
CA SER A 151 9.85 16.86 8.43
C SER A 151 8.95 18.00 8.95
N LEU A 152 7.67 18.03 8.56
CA LEU A 152 6.77 19.14 8.83
C LEU A 152 5.74 18.85 9.94
N ALA A 153 5.35 17.60 10.10
CA ALA A 153 4.29 17.19 11.02
C ALA A 153 4.55 15.78 11.61
N PRO A 154 5.69 15.56 12.31
CA PRO A 154 6.07 14.23 12.81
C PRO A 154 5.03 13.64 13.76
N GLN A 155 4.22 14.47 14.41
CA GLN A 155 3.12 14.04 15.29
C GLN A 155 2.02 13.26 14.54
N LEU A 156 1.92 13.37 13.22
CA LEU A 156 0.99 12.59 12.42
C LEU A 156 1.48 11.16 12.13
N MET A 157 2.74 10.89 12.42
CA MET A 157 3.39 9.61 12.16
C MET A 157 3.51 8.80 13.46
N SER A 158 2.47 8.03 13.82
CA SER A 158 2.45 7.28 15.09
C SER A 158 3.60 6.30 15.27
N THR A 159 4.21 5.87 14.18
CA THR A 159 5.33 4.92 14.18
C THR A 159 6.70 5.58 14.19
N PHE A 160 6.76 6.91 14.07
CA PHE A 160 7.97 7.73 14.11
C PHE A 160 8.13 8.36 15.51
N SER A 161 9.37 8.52 15.97
CA SER A 161 9.69 9.34 17.13
C SER A 161 11.06 10.01 16.95
N ASP A 162 11.11 11.31 17.25
CA ASP A 162 12.35 12.11 17.16
C ASP A 162 13.46 11.54 18.04
N GLU A 163 13.11 11.05 19.21
CA GLU A 163 14.06 10.45 20.14
C GLU A 163 14.77 9.24 19.55
N ARG A 164 14.07 8.46 18.75
CA ARG A 164 14.60 7.24 18.15
C ARG A 164 15.42 7.51 16.89
N TYR A 165 14.95 8.41 16.02
CA TYR A 165 15.49 8.55 14.65
C TYR A 165 16.38 9.77 14.46
N LEU A 166 16.25 10.82 15.32
CA LEU A 166 16.99 12.07 15.20
C LEU A 166 18.02 12.29 16.29
N ARG A 167 17.87 11.69 17.49
CA ARG A 167 18.90 11.80 18.51
C ARG A 167 20.15 11.06 18.04
N ARG A 168 21.25 11.78 17.86
CA ARG A 168 22.58 11.21 17.84
C ARG A 168 22.73 10.39 19.13
N GLN A 169 22.92 9.08 19.01
CA GLN A 169 23.54 8.34 20.10
C GLN A 169 24.91 9.00 20.31
N ASN A 170 25.03 9.74 21.39
CA ASN A 170 26.35 10.19 21.81
C ASN A 170 27.17 8.92 21.98
N SER A 171 28.01 8.62 21.00
CA SER A 171 29.06 7.65 21.16
C SER A 171 29.96 8.23 22.24
N ILE A 172 29.82 7.73 23.44
CA ILE A 172 30.80 7.95 24.48
C ILE A 172 32.07 7.28 23.98
N TRP A 173 33.07 8.08 23.80
CA TRP A 173 34.46 7.68 23.56
C TRP A 173 34.94 6.71 24.62
#